data_25bc5d3451e23f138bf7b5dac8829ef6
#
_entry.id   25bc5d3451e23f138bf7b5dac8829ef6
#
_cell.length_a   1.000
_cell.length_b   1.000
_cell.length_c   1.000
_cell.angle_alpha   90.00
_cell.angle_beta   90.00
_cell.angle_gamma   90.00
#
_symmetry.space_group_name_H-M   'P 1'
#
loop_
_entity.id
_entity.type
_entity.pdbx_description
1 polymer ?
#
loop_
_entity_poly.entity_id
_entity_poly.type
_entity_poly.pdbx_seq_one_letter_code
_entity_poly.pdbx_strand_id
1 'polypeptide(L)'
;MYLGTIVFCLAAIIALYFYNNPMGHNRWFMLRRFINWFPLGMTYSFLCMGRYNLIVAKSALGTLMSNKDLGIIFGVGTCVYALSFPVNGPLIDKKLGGKLGMIISALGASLANIALGVLTWLIVAKNLKVNLVASFSALYALNMYFQSFGSMSIIKVKAYWFHVRERGVFGAIFGALISIGTYFAFDWGSAIIDLTRANASGLLHTVFTPAGPSLDATWAVFYIPAAILIVWVFLDWWLIKDTPEEADFPHFDTHDASSGQMHVEFSTLDLLKKVFASRLMLLIACVELTGGVFRYSMTQWYTIFAGEIKQPGAEFFSQHWGWLLCIFGIIGGFAGGLISDKQFQSRRGPPAALLCGFVLAMAVVMSLFLFSQPIVVGWAAVFIVMASIGITSLMSGTAATDFGGRKATATSMGIVNGFAYVGSGIQSFSLGFLLANKGGSWHWLPVFVIPFAIIGTFIAIKIWHDLPAATRKYIDEVEQKTV
;
A
#
# COMPACT_ATOMS: atom_id res chain seq x y z
N MET A 1 8.48 -11.85 18.76
CA MET A 1 8.55 -11.47 17.32
C MET A 1 8.18 -12.69 16.46
N TYR A 2 7.12 -12.59 15.67
CA TYR A 2 6.60 -13.72 14.88
C TYR A 2 7.37 -13.92 13.56
N LEU A 3 8.70 -13.92 13.63
CA LEU A 3 9.56 -14.11 12.46
C LEU A 3 9.25 -15.42 11.70
N GLY A 4 8.96 -16.49 12.44
CA GLY A 4 8.59 -17.77 11.85
C GLY A 4 7.36 -17.72 10.95
N THR A 5 6.34 -16.95 11.33
CA THR A 5 5.13 -16.77 10.50
C THR A 5 5.45 -16.03 9.19
N ILE A 6 6.31 -15.00 9.25
CA ILE A 6 6.70 -14.24 8.04
C ILE A 6 7.56 -15.10 7.11
N VAL A 7 8.50 -15.87 7.66
CA VAL A 7 9.28 -16.84 6.88
C VAL A 7 8.36 -17.88 6.24
N PHE A 8 7.36 -18.38 6.98
CA PHE A 8 6.35 -19.29 6.44
C PHE A 8 5.54 -18.64 5.32
N CYS A 9 5.06 -17.40 5.49
CA CYS A 9 4.33 -16.67 4.45
C CYS A 9 5.19 -16.49 3.19
N LEU A 10 6.46 -16.09 3.34
CA LEU A 10 7.38 -15.95 2.22
C LEU A 10 7.61 -17.30 1.51
N ALA A 11 7.85 -18.37 2.28
CA ALA A 11 8.03 -19.71 1.71
C ALA A 11 6.76 -20.18 0.98
N ALA A 12 5.56 -19.93 1.53
CA ALA A 12 4.30 -20.26 0.90
C ALA A 12 4.09 -19.48 -0.42
N ILE A 13 4.43 -18.18 -0.44
CA ILE A 13 4.36 -17.34 -1.65
C ILE A 13 5.31 -17.88 -2.73
N ILE A 14 6.54 -18.21 -2.35
CA ILE A 14 7.54 -18.78 -3.27
C ILE A 14 7.07 -20.13 -3.81
N ALA A 15 6.57 -21.01 -2.93
CA ALA A 15 6.02 -22.31 -3.31
C ALA A 15 4.82 -22.15 -4.27
N LEU A 16 3.89 -21.25 -3.96
CA LEU A 16 2.74 -20.95 -4.82
C LEU A 16 3.18 -20.48 -6.21
N TYR A 17 4.21 -19.63 -6.27
CA TYR A 17 4.75 -19.15 -7.54
C TYR A 17 5.30 -20.29 -8.40
N PHE A 18 6.11 -21.18 -7.85
CA PHE A 18 6.70 -22.30 -8.62
C PHE A 18 5.67 -23.40 -8.94
N TYR A 19 4.67 -23.60 -8.09
CA TYR A 19 3.58 -24.55 -8.33
C TYR A 19 2.64 -24.07 -9.44
N ASN A 20 2.33 -22.78 -9.48
CA ASN A 20 1.37 -22.20 -10.43
C ASN A 20 2.05 -21.84 -11.77
N ASN A 21 2.16 -22.82 -12.67
CA ASN A 21 2.72 -22.65 -14.01
C ASN A 21 1.70 -23.03 -15.11
N PRO A 22 0.61 -22.28 -15.28
CA PRO A 22 -0.47 -22.63 -16.21
C PRO A 22 -0.05 -22.56 -17.70
N MET A 23 1.06 -21.89 -17.98
CA MET A 23 1.60 -21.73 -19.33
C MET A 23 2.66 -22.77 -19.69
N GLY A 24 3.06 -23.64 -18.76
CA GLY A 24 4.09 -24.64 -18.98
C GLY A 24 5.50 -24.07 -19.23
N HIS A 25 5.81 -22.94 -18.61
CA HIS A 25 7.12 -22.31 -18.77
C HIS A 25 8.26 -23.24 -18.35
N ASN A 26 9.40 -23.12 -19.04
CA ASN A 26 10.63 -23.80 -18.70
C ASN A 26 11.11 -23.38 -17.29
N ARG A 27 11.71 -24.32 -16.55
CA ARG A 27 12.24 -24.13 -15.19
C ARG A 27 13.26 -22.97 -15.11
N TRP A 28 14.09 -22.79 -16.13
CA TRP A 28 15.07 -21.70 -16.18
C TRP A 28 14.38 -20.31 -16.34
N PHE A 29 13.35 -20.23 -17.14
CA PHE A 29 12.56 -19.01 -17.27
C PHE A 29 11.86 -18.68 -15.96
N MET A 30 11.24 -19.68 -15.29
CA MET A 30 10.61 -19.49 -13.99
C MET A 30 11.60 -19.01 -12.93
N LEU A 31 12.80 -19.59 -12.89
CA LEU A 31 13.85 -19.18 -11.95
C LEU A 31 14.33 -17.75 -12.23
N ARG A 32 14.59 -17.42 -13.52
CA ARG A 32 15.02 -16.07 -13.90
C ARG A 32 13.94 -15.03 -13.58
N ARG A 33 12.69 -15.36 -13.83
CA ARG A 33 11.54 -14.54 -13.50
C ARG A 33 11.39 -14.33 -11.98
N PHE A 34 11.67 -15.38 -11.17
CA PHE A 34 11.72 -15.28 -9.71
C PHE A 34 12.81 -14.32 -9.24
N ILE A 35 14.03 -14.45 -9.77
CA ILE A 35 15.16 -13.55 -9.47
C ILE A 35 14.83 -12.10 -9.85
N ASN A 36 13.90 -11.88 -10.75
CA ASN A 36 13.45 -10.56 -11.18
C ASN A 36 12.37 -9.95 -10.26
N TRP A 37 11.31 -10.69 -10.00
CA TRP A 37 10.17 -10.16 -9.27
C TRP A 37 10.34 -10.15 -7.75
N PHE A 38 11.10 -11.09 -7.20
CA PHE A 38 11.26 -11.21 -5.75
C PHE A 38 12.03 -10.02 -5.15
N PRO A 39 13.20 -9.61 -5.67
CA PRO A 39 13.86 -8.39 -5.22
C PRO A 39 12.96 -7.17 -5.36
N LEU A 40 12.32 -6.98 -6.51
CA LEU A 40 11.39 -5.89 -6.77
C LEU A 40 10.28 -5.78 -5.71
N GLY A 41 9.70 -6.92 -5.32
CA GLY A 41 8.66 -6.99 -4.30
C GLY A 41 9.20 -6.75 -2.89
N MET A 42 10.39 -7.26 -2.56
CA MET A 42 11.03 -7.03 -1.26
C MET A 42 11.43 -5.56 -1.10
N THR A 43 11.99 -4.93 -2.13
CA THR A 43 12.27 -3.49 -2.12
C THR A 43 11.00 -2.70 -1.83
N TYR A 44 9.87 -3.05 -2.45
CA TYR A 44 8.60 -2.40 -2.17
C TYR A 44 8.10 -2.63 -0.74
N SER A 45 8.33 -3.81 -0.17
CA SER A 45 8.02 -4.09 1.24
C SER A 45 8.82 -3.17 2.18
N PHE A 46 10.10 -2.94 1.91
CA PHE A 46 10.91 -2.00 2.69
C PHE A 46 10.59 -0.54 2.41
N LEU A 47 10.09 -0.18 1.21
CA LEU A 47 9.50 1.12 0.97
C LEU A 47 8.29 1.37 1.87
N CYS A 48 7.44 0.36 2.12
CA CYS A 48 6.36 0.46 3.09
C CYS A 48 6.88 0.71 4.52
N MET A 49 8.00 0.08 4.91
CA MET A 49 8.65 0.37 6.18
C MET A 49 9.05 1.85 6.30
N GLY A 50 9.71 2.41 5.27
CA GLY A 50 10.08 3.82 5.22
C GLY A 50 8.91 4.80 5.02
N ARG A 51 7.68 4.31 4.81
CA ARG A 51 6.44 5.09 4.71
C ARG A 51 5.73 5.22 6.05
N TYR A 52 5.60 4.11 6.77
CA TYR A 52 4.83 4.07 8.01
C TYR A 52 5.67 4.29 9.27
N ASN A 53 7.00 4.38 9.16
CA ASN A 53 7.90 4.65 10.28
C ASN A 53 7.56 5.96 11.02
N LEU A 54 6.99 6.94 10.33
CA LEU A 54 6.53 8.18 10.96
C LEU A 54 5.41 7.93 11.99
N ILE A 55 4.51 6.98 11.74
CA ILE A 55 3.44 6.61 12.68
C ILE A 55 4.04 5.98 13.93
N VAL A 56 5.03 5.11 13.74
CA VAL A 56 5.75 4.46 14.85
C VAL A 56 6.57 5.50 15.64
N ALA A 57 7.28 6.39 14.93
CA ALA A 57 8.04 7.48 15.56
C ALA A 57 7.14 8.43 16.38
N LYS A 58 5.88 8.66 15.96
CA LYS A 58 4.92 9.51 16.70
C LYS A 58 4.69 8.99 18.12
N SER A 59 4.57 7.68 18.33
CA SER A 59 4.35 7.11 19.67
C SER A 59 5.54 7.37 20.60
N ALA A 60 6.76 7.38 20.08
CA ALA A 60 7.98 7.65 20.85
C ALA A 60 8.27 9.15 21.01
N LEU A 61 7.93 9.99 20.00
CA LEU A 61 8.03 11.45 20.10
C LEU A 61 7.03 12.05 21.11
N GLY A 62 5.96 11.33 21.43
CA GLY A 62 5.02 11.71 22.49
C GLY A 62 4.46 13.12 22.31
N THR A 63 4.78 14.01 23.27
CA THR A 63 4.28 15.39 23.31
C THR A 63 4.90 16.33 22.27
N LEU A 64 6.03 15.95 21.67
CA LEU A 64 6.69 16.77 20.64
C LEU A 64 5.89 16.82 19.34
N MET A 65 5.10 15.79 19.05
CA MET A 65 4.25 15.72 17.85
C MET A 65 2.81 15.42 18.26
N SER A 66 1.90 16.38 18.08
CA SER A 66 0.48 16.18 18.37
C SER A 66 -0.20 15.31 17.30
N ASN A 67 -1.44 14.85 17.58
CA ASN A 67 -2.26 14.13 16.59
C ASN A 67 -2.57 15.02 15.37
N LYS A 68 -2.79 16.32 15.61
CA LYS A 68 -2.96 17.32 14.55
C LYS A 68 -1.72 17.42 13.66
N ASP A 69 -0.54 17.48 14.27
CA ASP A 69 0.72 17.59 13.52
C ASP A 69 0.94 16.35 12.64
N LEU A 70 0.75 15.14 13.18
CA LEU A 70 0.83 13.90 12.41
C LEU A 70 -0.19 13.89 11.26
N GLY A 71 -1.44 14.32 11.53
CA GLY A 71 -2.50 14.40 10.52
C GLY A 71 -2.13 15.32 9.36
N ILE A 72 -1.53 16.48 9.65
CA ILE A 72 -1.07 17.42 8.61
C ILE A 72 0.11 16.82 7.84
N ILE A 73 1.14 16.33 8.51
CA ILE A 73 2.35 15.80 7.89
C ILE A 73 2.00 14.62 6.98
N PHE A 74 1.22 13.66 7.50
CA PHE A 74 0.82 12.48 6.75
C PHE A 74 -0.13 12.83 5.59
N GLY A 75 -1.06 13.77 5.82
CA GLY A 75 -1.98 14.27 4.81
C GLY A 75 -1.27 14.94 3.64
N VAL A 76 -0.31 15.83 3.90
CA VAL A 76 0.51 16.47 2.86
C VAL A 76 1.28 15.41 2.06
N GLY A 77 1.93 14.45 2.72
CA GLY A 77 2.66 13.41 2.04
C GLY A 77 1.79 12.53 1.13
N THR A 78 0.60 12.12 1.61
CA THR A 78 -0.32 11.31 0.81
C THR A 78 -0.93 12.06 -0.35
N CYS A 79 -1.21 13.35 -0.21
CA CYS A 79 -1.61 14.22 -1.31
C CYS A 79 -0.51 14.32 -2.38
N VAL A 80 0.74 14.54 -1.97
CA VAL A 80 1.87 14.58 -2.91
C VAL A 80 2.03 13.23 -3.61
N TYR A 81 1.90 12.11 -2.90
CA TYR A 81 1.91 10.78 -3.50
C TYR A 81 0.84 10.63 -4.57
N ALA A 82 -0.41 11.02 -4.28
CA ALA A 82 -1.53 10.96 -5.23
C ALA A 82 -1.27 11.80 -6.48
N LEU A 83 -0.82 13.04 -6.29
CA LEU A 83 -0.52 13.96 -7.40
C LEU A 83 0.72 13.56 -8.21
N SER A 84 1.61 12.75 -7.65
CA SER A 84 2.80 12.27 -8.35
C SER A 84 2.49 11.21 -9.41
N PHE A 85 1.41 10.44 -9.27
CA PHE A 85 1.08 9.36 -10.22
C PHE A 85 0.88 9.83 -11.67
N PRO A 86 0.09 10.89 -11.94
CA PRO A 86 -0.08 11.40 -13.29
C PRO A 86 1.23 11.88 -13.94
N VAL A 87 2.21 12.29 -13.14
CA VAL A 87 3.51 12.78 -13.60
C VAL A 87 4.49 11.63 -13.79
N ASN A 88 4.63 10.77 -12.77
CA ASN A 88 5.64 9.73 -12.73
C ASN A 88 5.26 8.49 -13.54
N GLY A 89 3.94 8.21 -13.73
CA GLY A 89 3.47 7.11 -14.57
C GLY A 89 3.99 7.17 -16.01
N PRO A 90 3.79 8.29 -16.73
CA PRO A 90 4.34 8.47 -18.07
C PRO A 90 5.87 8.43 -18.13
N LEU A 91 6.57 8.88 -17.08
CA LEU A 91 8.03 8.79 -17.02
C LEU A 91 8.48 7.32 -16.98
N ILE A 92 7.82 6.48 -16.18
CA ILE A 92 8.09 5.04 -16.13
C ILE A 92 7.70 4.37 -17.42
N ASP A 93 6.52 4.68 -17.98
CA ASP A 93 6.02 4.02 -19.18
C ASP A 93 6.87 4.32 -20.42
N LYS A 94 7.38 5.55 -20.56
CA LYS A 94 8.05 6.02 -21.79
C LYS A 94 9.57 6.08 -21.71
N LYS A 95 10.16 6.32 -20.52
CA LYS A 95 11.58 6.66 -20.39
C LYS A 95 12.38 5.78 -19.44
N LEU A 96 11.83 5.49 -18.26
CA LEU A 96 12.62 4.89 -17.17
C LEU A 96 12.54 3.36 -17.17
N GLY A 97 11.38 2.79 -17.55
CA GLY A 97 11.11 1.39 -17.29
C GLY A 97 10.84 1.09 -15.81
N GLY A 98 10.62 -0.17 -15.51
CA GLY A 98 10.32 -0.59 -14.14
C GLY A 98 11.56 -0.67 -13.25
N LYS A 99 12.69 -1.12 -13.79
CA LYS A 99 13.97 -1.23 -13.06
C LYS A 99 14.43 0.12 -12.52
N LEU A 100 14.66 1.09 -13.40
CA LEU A 100 15.13 2.41 -12.99
C LEU A 100 14.10 3.13 -12.12
N GLY A 101 12.81 2.96 -12.40
CA GLY A 101 11.74 3.50 -11.56
C GLY A 101 11.82 3.00 -10.12
N MET A 102 12.07 1.68 -9.90
CA MET A 102 12.23 1.12 -8.55
C MET A 102 13.49 1.64 -7.87
N ILE A 103 14.61 1.72 -8.59
CA ILE A 103 15.87 2.24 -8.05
C ILE A 103 15.71 3.71 -7.61
N ILE A 104 15.07 4.54 -8.44
CA ILE A 104 14.79 5.95 -8.10
C ILE A 104 13.88 6.02 -6.86
N SER A 105 12.87 5.15 -6.78
CA SER A 105 12.00 5.08 -5.62
C SER A 105 12.76 4.75 -4.34
N ALA A 106 13.55 3.67 -4.36
CA ALA A 106 14.28 3.19 -3.20
C ALA A 106 15.37 4.19 -2.76
N LEU A 107 16.15 4.71 -3.70
CA LEU A 107 17.20 5.69 -3.41
C LEU A 107 16.63 7.01 -2.90
N GLY A 108 15.61 7.56 -3.57
CA GLY A 108 14.97 8.81 -3.16
C GLY A 108 14.27 8.69 -1.81
N ALA A 109 13.56 7.59 -1.55
CA ALA A 109 12.95 7.32 -0.26
C ALA A 109 14.00 7.13 0.85
N SER A 110 15.13 6.48 0.54
CA SER A 110 16.23 6.31 1.47
C SER A 110 16.83 7.66 1.87
N LEU A 111 17.15 8.52 0.91
CA LEU A 111 17.70 9.87 1.16
C LEU A 111 16.72 10.73 1.98
N ALA A 112 15.42 10.68 1.67
CA ALA A 112 14.41 11.41 2.42
C ALA A 112 14.28 10.87 3.86
N ASN A 113 14.38 9.56 4.08
CA ASN A 113 14.38 8.96 5.41
C ASN A 113 15.65 9.31 6.18
N ILE A 114 16.81 9.35 5.55
CA ILE A 114 18.05 9.87 6.20
C ILE A 114 17.85 11.31 6.66
N ALA A 115 17.27 12.17 5.82
CA ALA A 115 16.99 13.56 6.17
C ALA A 115 15.98 13.67 7.33
N LEU A 116 14.91 12.83 7.34
CA LEU A 116 13.99 12.74 8.48
C LEU A 116 14.68 12.27 9.76
N GLY A 117 15.59 11.31 9.66
CA GLY A 117 16.41 10.84 10.78
C GLY A 117 17.33 11.94 11.33
N VAL A 118 18.03 12.67 10.46
CA VAL A 118 18.87 13.82 10.84
C VAL A 118 18.03 14.90 11.53
N LEU A 119 16.89 15.26 10.95
CA LEU A 119 15.98 16.26 11.53
C LEU A 119 15.50 15.82 12.92
N THR A 120 15.08 14.56 13.06
CA THR A 120 14.64 14.00 14.34
C THR A 120 15.76 14.04 15.37
N TRP A 121 16.97 13.62 15.00
CA TRP A 121 18.14 13.69 15.87
C TRP A 121 18.47 15.13 16.30
N LEU A 122 18.43 16.10 15.38
CA LEU A 122 18.67 17.50 15.71
C LEU A 122 17.63 18.07 16.67
N ILE A 123 16.35 17.71 16.49
CA ILE A 123 15.27 18.17 17.39
C ILE A 123 15.41 17.53 18.78
N VAL A 124 15.57 16.20 18.82
CA VAL A 124 15.53 15.43 20.09
C VAL A 124 16.86 15.54 20.85
N ALA A 125 18.01 15.37 20.15
CA ALA A 125 19.32 15.31 20.81
C ALA A 125 20.00 16.68 20.92
N LYS A 126 19.71 17.61 20.02
CA LYS A 126 20.36 18.94 19.97
C LYS A 126 19.41 20.09 20.30
N ASN A 127 18.16 19.78 20.66
CA ASN A 127 17.12 20.77 20.98
C ASN A 127 16.95 21.85 19.90
N LEU A 128 17.08 21.47 18.63
CA LEU A 128 16.90 22.36 17.50
C LEU A 128 15.47 22.89 17.45
N LYS A 129 15.29 24.19 17.52
CA LYS A 129 13.98 24.86 17.42
C LYS A 129 13.66 25.15 15.96
N VAL A 130 12.77 24.34 15.38
CA VAL A 130 12.25 24.51 14.01
C VAL A 130 10.73 24.35 14.00
N ASN A 131 10.09 24.80 12.94
CA ASN A 131 8.69 24.45 12.72
C ASN A 131 8.59 22.98 12.35
N LEU A 132 8.28 22.13 13.34
CA LEU A 132 8.22 20.69 13.21
C LEU A 132 7.28 20.27 12.05
N VAL A 133 6.08 20.85 12.01
CA VAL A 133 5.07 20.49 10.99
C VAL A 133 5.57 20.80 9.59
N ALA A 134 6.10 21.99 9.37
CA ALA A 134 6.60 22.39 8.04
C ALA A 134 7.78 21.53 7.60
N SER A 135 8.76 21.31 8.50
CA SER A 135 9.98 20.56 8.18
C SER A 135 9.71 19.09 7.92
N PHE A 136 8.90 18.43 8.79
CA PHE A 136 8.50 17.05 8.57
C PHE A 136 7.61 16.89 7.34
N SER A 137 6.66 17.83 7.09
CA SER A 137 5.80 17.78 5.90
C SER A 137 6.62 17.86 4.62
N ALA A 138 7.61 18.73 4.54
CA ALA A 138 8.45 18.87 3.36
C ALA A 138 9.24 17.57 3.08
N LEU A 139 9.93 17.04 4.10
CA LEU A 139 10.72 15.82 3.95
C LEU A 139 9.86 14.57 3.73
N TYR A 140 8.72 14.48 4.41
CA TYR A 140 7.79 13.37 4.21
C TYR A 140 7.10 13.44 2.84
N ALA A 141 6.76 14.62 2.35
CA ALA A 141 6.27 14.81 0.99
C ALA A 141 7.31 14.37 -0.05
N LEU A 142 8.58 14.70 0.15
CA LEU A 142 9.69 14.25 -0.70
C LEU A 142 9.82 12.72 -0.69
N ASN A 143 9.76 12.09 0.49
CA ASN A 143 9.72 10.64 0.63
C ASN A 143 8.57 10.04 -0.19
N MET A 144 7.36 10.56 -0.03
CA MET A 144 6.16 10.08 -0.70
C MET A 144 6.21 10.31 -2.22
N TYR A 145 6.79 11.42 -2.68
CA TYR A 145 7.04 11.66 -4.11
C TYR A 145 7.87 10.54 -4.73
N PHE A 146 9.03 10.23 -4.13
CA PHE A 146 9.88 9.16 -4.64
C PHE A 146 9.25 7.78 -4.53
N GLN A 147 8.52 7.50 -3.46
CA GLN A 147 7.83 6.21 -3.29
C GLN A 147 6.75 5.95 -4.35
N SER A 148 6.20 6.98 -5.00
CA SER A 148 5.21 6.81 -6.06
C SER A 148 5.75 6.04 -7.27
N PHE A 149 7.05 6.16 -7.56
CA PHE A 149 7.69 5.37 -8.63
C PHE A 149 7.64 3.86 -8.36
N GLY A 150 7.76 3.42 -7.10
CA GLY A 150 7.86 2.01 -6.75
C GLY A 150 6.65 1.17 -7.15
N SER A 151 5.43 1.64 -6.83
CA SER A 151 4.20 0.90 -7.15
C SER A 151 3.99 0.77 -8.66
N MET A 152 4.30 1.81 -9.42
CA MET A 152 4.17 1.81 -10.88
C MET A 152 5.24 0.94 -11.55
N SER A 153 6.45 0.88 -10.98
CA SER A 153 7.55 0.04 -11.44
C SER A 153 7.20 -1.45 -11.38
N ILE A 154 6.57 -1.89 -10.30
CA ILE A 154 6.07 -3.27 -10.16
C ILE A 154 5.15 -3.64 -11.31
N ILE A 155 4.20 -2.76 -11.63
CA ILE A 155 3.20 -3.01 -12.66
C ILE A 155 3.84 -3.01 -14.04
N LYS A 156 4.81 -2.14 -14.27
CA LYS A 156 5.55 -2.11 -15.53
C LYS A 156 6.31 -3.41 -15.78
N VAL A 157 7.09 -3.89 -14.80
CA VAL A 157 7.79 -5.18 -14.90
C VAL A 157 6.81 -6.34 -15.06
N LYS A 158 5.72 -6.35 -14.29
CA LYS A 158 4.66 -7.36 -14.41
C LYS A 158 4.12 -7.45 -15.84
N ALA A 159 3.91 -6.33 -16.51
CA ALA A 159 3.31 -6.29 -17.83
C ALA A 159 4.16 -6.99 -18.91
N TYR A 160 5.48 -7.06 -18.74
CA TYR A 160 6.40 -7.72 -19.67
C TYR A 160 6.73 -9.17 -19.31
N TRP A 161 6.71 -9.53 -18.03
CA TRP A 161 7.16 -10.84 -17.54
C TRP A 161 6.02 -11.84 -17.29
N PHE A 162 4.74 -11.41 -17.31
CA PHE A 162 3.62 -12.28 -16.95
C PHE A 162 2.53 -12.26 -18.01
N HIS A 163 2.15 -13.47 -18.45
CA HIS A 163 1.01 -13.66 -19.32
C HIS A 163 -0.31 -13.22 -18.64
N VAL A 164 -1.31 -12.79 -19.42
CA VAL A 164 -2.63 -12.34 -18.88
C VAL A 164 -3.23 -13.36 -17.92
N ARG A 165 -3.14 -14.66 -18.23
CA ARG A 165 -3.66 -15.75 -17.37
C ARG A 165 -2.94 -15.90 -16.03
N GLU A 166 -1.71 -15.40 -15.89
CA GLU A 166 -0.90 -15.48 -14.66
C GLU A 166 -1.04 -14.23 -13.79
N ARG A 167 -1.57 -13.14 -14.33
CA ARG A 167 -1.60 -11.81 -13.67
C ARG A 167 -2.40 -11.79 -12.37
N GLY A 168 -3.43 -12.62 -12.26
CA GLY A 168 -4.25 -12.72 -11.04
C GLY A 168 -3.46 -13.28 -9.86
N VAL A 169 -2.81 -14.43 -10.04
CA VAL A 169 -1.98 -15.05 -8.99
C VAL A 169 -0.79 -14.17 -8.64
N PHE A 170 -0.17 -13.57 -9.65
CA PHE A 170 0.95 -12.67 -9.40
C PHE A 170 0.52 -11.40 -8.65
N GLY A 171 -0.68 -10.86 -8.95
CA GLY A 171 -1.26 -9.76 -8.18
C GLY A 171 -1.46 -10.11 -6.70
N ALA A 172 -1.88 -11.34 -6.41
CA ALA A 172 -2.01 -11.85 -5.05
C ALA A 172 -0.64 -12.01 -4.36
N ILE A 173 0.38 -12.49 -5.06
CA ILE A 173 1.76 -12.59 -4.56
C ILE A 173 2.30 -11.19 -4.17
N PHE A 174 2.13 -10.20 -5.04
CA PHE A 174 2.55 -8.83 -4.73
C PHE A 174 1.72 -8.20 -3.61
N GLY A 175 0.42 -8.43 -3.56
CA GLY A 175 -0.43 -8.02 -2.44
C GLY A 175 0.05 -8.58 -1.10
N ALA A 176 0.52 -9.83 -1.10
CA ALA A 176 1.10 -10.46 0.08
C ALA A 176 2.45 -9.81 0.46
N LEU A 177 3.33 -9.50 -0.49
CA LEU A 177 4.59 -8.78 -0.23
C LEU A 177 4.35 -7.37 0.33
N ILE A 178 3.35 -6.65 -0.19
CA ILE A 178 2.92 -5.35 0.37
C ILE A 178 2.46 -5.52 1.82
N SER A 179 1.70 -6.57 2.12
CA SER A 179 1.22 -6.88 3.48
C SER A 179 2.38 -7.25 4.42
N ILE A 180 3.40 -7.96 3.93
CA ILE A 180 4.66 -8.19 4.68
C ILE A 180 5.36 -6.86 4.97
N GLY A 181 5.29 -5.89 4.05
CA GLY A 181 5.81 -4.55 4.28
C GLY A 181 5.17 -3.82 5.47
N THR A 182 3.89 -4.06 5.77
CA THR A 182 3.25 -3.52 6.98
C THR A 182 3.79 -4.15 8.26
N TYR A 183 4.12 -5.43 8.24
CA TYR A 183 4.81 -6.10 9.34
C TYR A 183 6.18 -5.47 9.62
N PHE A 184 7.00 -5.27 8.60
CA PHE A 184 8.29 -4.59 8.77
C PHE A 184 8.12 -3.17 9.33
N ALA A 185 7.10 -2.45 8.86
CA ALA A 185 6.86 -1.08 9.29
C ALA A 185 6.50 -0.97 10.77
N PHE A 186 5.54 -1.76 11.24
CA PHE A 186 5.00 -1.62 12.58
C PHE A 186 5.74 -2.49 13.61
N ASP A 187 5.90 -3.79 13.35
CA ASP A 187 6.52 -4.69 14.34
C ASP A 187 8.03 -4.49 14.43
N TRP A 188 8.75 -4.41 13.30
CA TRP A 188 10.18 -4.09 13.32
C TRP A 188 10.42 -2.64 13.74
N GLY A 189 9.57 -1.71 13.28
CA GLY A 189 9.65 -0.31 13.70
C GLY A 189 9.54 -0.15 15.22
N SER A 190 8.56 -0.81 15.85
CA SER A 190 8.41 -0.83 17.32
C SER A 190 9.60 -1.51 17.99
N ALA A 191 10.08 -2.65 17.45
CA ALA A 191 11.26 -3.33 17.98
C ALA A 191 12.54 -2.48 17.91
N ILE A 192 12.70 -1.66 16.85
CA ILE A 192 13.82 -0.71 16.74
C ILE A 192 13.77 0.30 17.89
N ILE A 193 12.60 0.86 18.19
CA ILE A 193 12.45 1.79 19.32
C ILE A 193 12.77 1.08 20.64
N ASP A 194 12.21 -0.11 20.87
CA ASP A 194 12.46 -0.87 22.11
C ASP A 194 13.94 -1.21 22.30
N LEU A 195 14.64 -1.57 21.23
CA LEU A 195 16.08 -1.88 21.25
C LEU A 195 16.99 -0.65 21.37
N THR A 196 16.45 0.55 21.19
CA THR A 196 17.19 1.82 21.32
C THR A 196 16.79 2.63 22.57
N ARG A 197 15.93 2.10 23.44
CA ARG A 197 15.58 2.74 24.72
C ARG A 197 16.77 2.83 25.66
N ALA A 198 16.71 3.77 26.61
CA ALA A 198 17.78 4.03 27.57
C ALA A 198 18.22 2.78 28.39
N ASN A 199 17.28 1.88 28.68
CA ASN A 199 17.54 0.65 29.42
C ASN A 199 17.85 -0.58 28.55
N ALA A 200 17.92 -0.40 27.22
CA ALA A 200 18.26 -1.48 26.32
C ALA A 200 19.76 -1.78 26.32
N SER A 201 20.13 -2.98 25.89
CA SER A 201 21.51 -3.39 25.69
C SER A 201 21.66 -4.02 24.30
N GLY A 202 22.84 -3.89 23.69
CA GLY A 202 23.13 -4.49 22.39
C GLY A 202 23.61 -3.50 21.35
N LEU A 203 23.84 -4.01 20.12
CA LEU A 203 24.46 -3.24 19.05
C LEU A 203 23.67 -1.98 18.68
N LEU A 204 22.36 -2.06 18.55
CA LEU A 204 21.54 -0.90 18.20
C LEU A 204 21.56 0.17 19.28
N HIS A 205 21.54 -0.22 20.55
CA HIS A 205 21.69 0.74 21.66
C HIS A 205 23.06 1.42 21.63
N THR A 206 24.13 0.67 21.36
CA THR A 206 25.49 1.23 21.28
C THR A 206 25.65 2.24 20.14
N VAL A 207 25.04 1.95 18.97
CA VAL A 207 25.10 2.80 17.77
C VAL A 207 24.19 4.03 17.92
N PHE A 208 22.98 3.83 18.48
CA PHE A 208 21.96 4.86 18.65
C PHE A 208 21.79 5.17 20.14
N THR A 209 22.74 5.92 20.74
CA THR A 209 22.65 6.35 22.13
C THR A 209 21.44 7.28 22.30
N PRO A 210 20.54 7.01 23.29
CA PRO A 210 19.38 7.88 23.54
C PRO A 210 19.81 9.29 23.92
N ALA A 211 19.01 10.27 23.53
CA ALA A 211 19.27 11.69 23.82
C ALA A 211 19.15 12.07 25.31
N GLY A 212 18.48 11.20 26.10
CA GLY A 212 18.26 11.42 27.54
C GLY A 212 17.38 10.32 28.14
N PRO A 213 17.20 10.31 29.47
CA PRO A 213 16.49 9.22 30.15
C PRO A 213 15.00 9.13 29.84
N SER A 214 14.40 10.17 29.28
CA SER A 214 12.96 10.24 28.96
C SER A 214 12.63 10.19 27.48
N LEU A 215 13.60 10.18 26.58
CA LEU A 215 13.41 10.20 25.14
C LEU A 215 14.12 9.03 24.47
N ASP A 216 13.40 8.30 23.66
CA ASP A 216 13.93 7.19 22.87
C ASP A 216 14.71 7.70 21.65
N ALA A 217 15.64 6.90 21.12
CA ALA A 217 16.39 7.21 19.90
C ALA A 217 15.52 7.00 18.65
N THR A 218 14.50 7.84 18.48
CA THR A 218 13.50 7.73 17.40
C THR A 218 14.05 7.89 16.01
N TRP A 219 15.22 8.54 15.86
CA TRP A 219 15.89 8.68 14.55
C TRP A 219 16.33 7.34 13.95
N ALA A 220 16.57 6.31 14.77
CA ALA A 220 16.91 4.97 14.30
C ALA A 220 15.83 4.36 13.40
N VAL A 221 14.55 4.66 13.66
CA VAL A 221 13.40 4.20 12.87
C VAL A 221 13.43 4.74 11.42
N PHE A 222 14.13 5.85 11.18
CA PHE A 222 14.34 6.40 9.84
C PHE A 222 15.61 5.87 9.19
N TYR A 223 16.72 5.77 9.94
CA TYR A 223 18.00 5.33 9.39
C TYR A 223 18.04 3.85 9.01
N ILE A 224 17.41 2.97 9.81
CA ILE A 224 17.48 1.53 9.54
C ILE A 224 16.75 1.17 8.24
N PRO A 225 15.51 1.61 7.98
CA PRO A 225 14.87 1.40 6.68
C PRO A 225 15.65 2.00 5.52
N ALA A 226 16.26 3.17 5.72
CA ALA A 226 17.08 3.81 4.70
C ALA A 226 18.31 2.97 4.33
N ALA A 227 19.02 2.44 5.33
CA ALA A 227 20.16 1.55 5.09
C ALA A 227 19.77 0.26 4.37
N ILE A 228 18.64 -0.35 4.76
CA ILE A 228 18.09 -1.53 4.08
C ILE A 228 17.78 -1.21 2.61
N LEU A 229 17.10 -0.07 2.35
CA LEU A 229 16.75 0.34 0.99
C LEU A 229 18.00 0.58 0.13
N ILE A 230 19.08 1.14 0.68
CA ILE A 230 20.34 1.29 -0.05
C ILE A 230 20.91 -0.07 -0.48
N VAL A 231 20.87 -1.06 0.40
CA VAL A 231 21.31 -2.43 0.03
C VAL A 231 20.44 -2.98 -1.11
N TRP A 232 19.10 -2.78 -1.04
CA TRP A 232 18.19 -3.23 -2.08
C TRP A 232 18.39 -2.46 -3.40
N VAL A 233 18.78 -1.19 -3.40
CA VAL A 233 19.16 -0.46 -4.63
C VAL A 233 20.25 -1.19 -5.41
N PHE A 234 21.31 -1.67 -4.72
CA PHE A 234 22.38 -2.44 -5.38
C PHE A 234 21.90 -3.80 -5.89
N LEU A 235 21.06 -4.50 -5.12
CA LEU A 235 20.48 -5.77 -5.55
C LEU A 235 19.56 -5.58 -6.76
N ASP A 236 18.71 -4.57 -6.74
CA ASP A 236 17.80 -4.27 -7.86
C ASP A 236 18.57 -3.87 -9.12
N TRP A 237 19.64 -3.08 -8.97
CA TRP A 237 20.48 -2.70 -10.09
C TRP A 237 21.08 -3.93 -10.79
N TRP A 238 21.49 -4.93 -10.04
CA TRP A 238 22.12 -6.13 -10.55
C TRP A 238 21.12 -7.17 -11.03
N LEU A 239 20.05 -7.42 -10.30
CA LEU A 239 19.14 -8.55 -10.51
C LEU A 239 17.98 -8.23 -11.46
N ILE A 240 17.42 -7.01 -11.44
CA ILE A 240 16.20 -6.67 -12.18
C ILE A 240 16.52 -6.41 -13.65
N LYS A 241 15.66 -6.95 -14.52
CA LYS A 241 15.58 -6.67 -15.95
C LYS A 241 14.16 -6.27 -16.31
N ASP A 242 13.98 -5.28 -17.16
CA ASP A 242 12.65 -4.79 -17.53
C ASP A 242 11.90 -5.79 -18.40
N THR A 243 12.59 -6.43 -19.32
CA THR A 243 12.00 -7.40 -20.26
C THR A 243 12.73 -8.75 -20.25
N PRO A 244 12.08 -9.85 -20.70
CA PRO A 244 12.74 -11.14 -20.86
C PRO A 244 13.90 -11.11 -21.86
N GLU A 245 13.81 -10.29 -22.91
CA GLU A 245 14.84 -10.14 -23.92
C GLU A 245 16.14 -9.55 -23.34
N GLU A 246 16.04 -8.61 -22.38
CA GLU A 246 17.21 -8.08 -21.67
C GLU A 246 17.90 -9.14 -20.77
N ALA A 247 17.24 -10.25 -20.53
CA ALA A 247 17.73 -11.38 -19.77
C ALA A 247 18.07 -12.59 -20.68
N ASP A 248 18.30 -12.35 -21.98
CA ASP A 248 18.68 -13.34 -22.99
C ASP A 248 17.62 -14.43 -23.25
N PHE A 249 16.33 -14.13 -22.98
CA PHE A 249 15.23 -15.01 -23.34
C PHE A 249 14.55 -14.54 -24.65
N PRO A 250 13.94 -15.47 -25.40
CA PRO A 250 13.17 -15.13 -26.59
C PRO A 250 12.04 -14.16 -26.26
N HIS A 251 11.57 -13.44 -27.28
CA HIS A 251 10.40 -12.56 -27.15
C HIS A 251 9.23 -13.33 -26.54
N PHE A 252 8.69 -12.80 -25.45
CA PHE A 252 7.57 -13.38 -24.72
C PHE A 252 6.29 -12.62 -25.00
N ASP A 253 5.37 -13.25 -25.73
CA ASP A 253 4.04 -12.69 -25.93
C ASP A 253 3.19 -12.86 -24.67
N THR A 254 2.89 -11.76 -24.03
CA THR A 254 2.06 -11.73 -22.82
C THR A 254 0.56 -11.75 -23.10
N HIS A 255 0.14 -11.82 -24.37
CA HIS A 255 -1.26 -11.78 -24.85
C HIS A 255 -2.03 -10.66 -24.13
N ASP A 256 -1.55 -9.44 -24.33
CA ASP A 256 -2.14 -8.28 -23.68
C ASP A 256 -3.56 -8.05 -24.24
N ALA A 257 -4.55 -8.14 -23.36
CA ALA A 257 -5.97 -7.95 -23.67
C ALA A 257 -6.34 -6.48 -23.95
N SER A 258 -5.36 -5.65 -24.35
CA SER A 258 -5.65 -4.29 -24.75
C SER A 258 -6.46 -4.31 -26.04
N SER A 259 -7.62 -3.68 -25.99
CA SER A 259 -8.57 -3.33 -27.06
C SER A 259 -7.97 -3.09 -28.46
N GLY A 260 -7.37 -4.07 -29.11
CA GLY A 260 -7.01 -4.03 -30.55
C GLY A 260 -6.18 -2.84 -31.08
N GLN A 261 -5.83 -1.88 -30.25
CA GLN A 261 -5.11 -0.67 -30.65
C GLN A 261 -3.63 -0.74 -30.24
N MET A 262 -2.91 -1.75 -30.74
CA MET A 262 -1.47 -1.94 -30.46
C MET A 262 -0.57 -0.78 -30.92
N HIS A 263 -1.06 0.14 -31.74
CA HIS A 263 -0.25 1.17 -32.41
C HIS A 263 -0.53 2.61 -31.97
N VAL A 264 -1.46 2.86 -31.02
CA VAL A 264 -1.79 4.22 -30.59
C VAL A 264 -0.96 4.60 -29.38
N GLU A 265 -0.08 5.57 -29.53
CA GLU A 265 0.59 6.24 -28.41
C GLU A 265 -0.36 7.28 -27.81
N PHE A 266 -0.91 6.97 -26.63
CA PHE A 266 -1.71 7.97 -25.93
C PHE A 266 -0.82 8.98 -25.21
N SER A 267 -1.11 10.26 -25.39
CA SER A 267 -0.60 11.31 -24.53
C SER A 267 -1.11 11.10 -23.10
N THR A 268 -0.35 11.51 -22.08
CA THR A 268 -0.80 11.49 -20.69
C THR A 268 -2.11 12.24 -20.48
N LEU A 269 -2.26 13.37 -21.18
CA LEU A 269 -3.50 14.16 -21.16
C LEU A 269 -4.67 13.39 -21.79
N ASP A 270 -4.45 12.61 -22.84
CA ASP A 270 -5.51 11.81 -23.45
C ASP A 270 -5.94 10.65 -22.57
N LEU A 271 -4.99 10.03 -21.83
CA LEU A 271 -5.30 9.02 -20.83
C LEU A 271 -6.10 9.61 -19.65
N LEU A 272 -5.67 10.77 -19.13
CA LEU A 272 -6.42 11.49 -18.10
C LEU A 272 -7.83 11.83 -18.60
N LYS A 273 -7.96 12.40 -19.80
CA LYS A 273 -9.26 12.69 -20.41
C LYS A 273 -10.12 11.43 -20.55
N LYS A 274 -9.58 10.31 -21.01
CA LYS A 274 -10.31 9.04 -21.13
C LYS A 274 -10.78 8.51 -19.78
N VAL A 275 -9.93 8.54 -18.76
CA VAL A 275 -10.30 8.10 -17.41
C VAL A 275 -11.41 8.99 -16.85
N PHE A 276 -11.26 10.32 -16.94
CA PHE A 276 -12.25 11.26 -16.43
C PHE A 276 -13.52 11.34 -17.30
N ALA A 277 -13.48 11.01 -18.58
CA ALA A 277 -14.66 10.92 -19.45
C ALA A 277 -15.46 9.62 -19.23
N SER A 278 -14.82 8.56 -18.69
CA SER A 278 -15.50 7.30 -18.45
C SER A 278 -16.23 7.31 -17.12
N ARG A 279 -17.57 7.29 -17.16
CA ARG A 279 -18.41 7.19 -15.96
C ARG A 279 -18.04 6.01 -15.08
N LEU A 280 -17.76 4.85 -15.68
CA LEU A 280 -17.39 3.63 -14.95
C LEU A 280 -16.06 3.82 -14.22
N MET A 281 -15.05 4.39 -14.88
CA MET A 281 -13.74 4.64 -14.26
C MET A 281 -13.83 5.64 -13.10
N LEU A 282 -14.64 6.67 -13.23
CA LEU A 282 -14.88 7.61 -12.13
C LEU A 282 -15.55 6.93 -10.92
N LEU A 283 -16.53 6.06 -11.17
CA LEU A 283 -17.19 5.30 -10.08
C LEU A 283 -16.21 4.34 -9.40
N ILE A 284 -15.37 3.64 -10.18
CA ILE A 284 -14.29 2.78 -9.65
C ILE A 284 -13.30 3.61 -8.82
N ALA A 285 -12.88 4.77 -9.31
CA ALA A 285 -11.98 5.66 -8.60
C ALA A 285 -12.61 6.21 -7.29
N CYS A 286 -13.92 6.49 -7.28
CA CYS A 286 -14.63 6.90 -6.08
C CYS A 286 -14.73 5.75 -5.05
N VAL A 287 -14.96 4.50 -5.47
CA VAL A 287 -14.91 3.35 -4.56
C VAL A 287 -13.50 3.19 -3.99
N GLU A 288 -12.47 3.35 -4.82
CA GLU A 288 -11.07 3.27 -4.38
C GLU A 288 -10.71 4.39 -3.38
N LEU A 289 -11.25 5.60 -3.56
CA LEU A 289 -11.12 6.70 -2.60
C LEU A 289 -11.69 6.30 -1.23
N THR A 290 -12.89 5.72 -1.18
CA THR A 290 -13.48 5.25 0.08
C THR A 290 -12.64 4.14 0.72
N GLY A 291 -12.13 3.20 -0.08
CA GLY A 291 -11.19 2.16 0.36
C GLY A 291 -9.92 2.75 1.01
N GLY A 292 -9.41 3.84 0.43
CA GLY A 292 -8.29 4.60 1.00
C GLY A 292 -8.64 5.22 2.36
N VAL A 293 -9.82 5.83 2.49
CA VAL A 293 -10.29 6.35 3.79
C VAL A 293 -10.32 5.23 4.84
N PHE A 294 -10.91 4.08 4.54
CA PHE A 294 -11.04 2.97 5.49
C PHE A 294 -9.68 2.45 5.95
N ARG A 295 -8.82 2.11 4.97
CA ARG A 295 -7.51 1.54 5.24
C ARG A 295 -6.66 2.44 6.09
N TYR A 296 -6.53 3.71 5.70
CA TYR A 296 -5.60 4.62 6.36
C TYR A 296 -6.14 5.19 7.66
N SER A 297 -7.47 5.27 7.86
CA SER A 297 -8.03 5.61 9.17
C SER A 297 -7.59 4.60 10.24
N MET A 298 -7.69 3.30 9.95
CA MET A 298 -7.28 2.27 10.91
C MET A 298 -5.75 2.13 10.98
N THR A 299 -5.07 2.08 9.85
CA THR A 299 -3.61 1.87 9.81
C THR A 299 -2.85 3.00 10.51
N GLN A 300 -3.30 4.25 10.39
CA GLN A 300 -2.64 5.41 10.95
C GLN A 300 -3.01 5.64 12.43
N TRP A 301 -4.28 5.46 12.80
CA TRP A 301 -4.79 5.96 14.08
C TRP A 301 -5.03 4.89 15.13
N TYR A 302 -5.24 3.62 14.75
CA TYR A 302 -5.59 2.58 15.72
C TYR A 302 -4.51 2.36 16.77
N THR A 303 -3.23 2.28 16.37
CA THR A 303 -2.11 2.08 17.33
C THR A 303 -1.94 3.26 18.27
N ILE A 304 -2.21 4.49 17.79
CA ILE A 304 -2.16 5.70 18.61
C ILE A 304 -3.33 5.68 19.61
N PHE A 305 -4.54 5.34 19.17
CA PHE A 305 -5.71 5.14 20.01
C PHE A 305 -5.44 4.13 21.12
N ALA A 306 -4.97 2.94 20.78
CA ALA A 306 -4.68 1.89 21.73
C ALA A 306 -3.60 2.30 22.75
N GLY A 307 -2.57 3.02 22.30
CA GLY A 307 -1.50 3.54 23.14
C GLY A 307 -1.92 4.67 24.11
N GLU A 308 -2.88 5.51 23.70
CA GLU A 308 -3.40 6.61 24.53
C GLU A 308 -4.43 6.10 25.56
N ILE A 309 -5.32 5.19 25.19
CA ILE A 309 -6.42 4.71 26.05
C ILE A 309 -5.95 3.63 27.04
N LYS A 310 -4.92 2.85 26.68
CA LYS A 310 -4.30 1.82 27.54
C LYS A 310 -5.29 0.87 28.20
N GLN A 311 -6.32 0.45 27.48
CA GLN A 311 -7.30 -0.50 28.00
C GLN A 311 -6.73 -1.93 28.02
N PRO A 312 -7.01 -2.74 29.07
CA PRO A 312 -6.61 -4.13 29.11
C PRO A 312 -7.15 -4.91 27.88
N GLY A 313 -6.25 -5.60 27.16
CA GLY A 313 -6.59 -6.32 25.92
C GLY A 313 -6.33 -5.54 24.62
N ALA A 314 -6.21 -4.21 24.66
CA ALA A 314 -5.77 -3.41 23.52
C ALA A 314 -4.27 -3.60 23.20
N GLU A 315 -3.50 -3.97 24.22
CA GLU A 315 -2.04 -4.18 24.11
C GLU A 315 -1.67 -5.26 23.09
N PHE A 316 -2.44 -6.35 23.04
CA PHE A 316 -2.22 -7.41 22.04
C PHE A 316 -2.23 -6.85 20.62
N PHE A 317 -3.22 -6.04 20.29
CA PHE A 317 -3.36 -5.47 18.93
C PHE A 317 -2.28 -4.43 18.65
N SER A 318 -1.93 -3.57 19.59
CA SER A 318 -0.89 -2.56 19.39
C SER A 318 0.51 -3.17 19.23
N GLN A 319 0.82 -4.24 19.97
CA GLN A 319 2.10 -4.95 19.89
C GLN A 319 2.24 -5.83 18.65
N HIS A 320 1.12 -6.30 18.08
CA HIS A 320 1.10 -7.22 16.93
C HIS A 320 0.41 -6.63 15.72
N TRP A 321 0.31 -5.30 15.65
CA TRP A 321 -0.45 -4.60 14.62
C TRP A 321 0.03 -4.93 13.22
N GLY A 322 1.33 -4.86 12.97
CA GLY A 322 1.91 -5.20 11.69
C GLY A 322 1.70 -6.66 11.29
N TRP A 323 1.84 -7.57 12.24
CA TRP A 323 1.58 -9.01 12.03
C TRP A 323 0.11 -9.28 11.66
N LEU A 324 -0.82 -8.69 12.40
CA LEU A 324 -2.25 -8.81 12.10
C LEU A 324 -2.59 -8.22 10.73
N LEU A 325 -2.09 -7.03 10.41
CA LEU A 325 -2.29 -6.43 9.10
C LEU A 325 -1.66 -7.24 7.97
N CYS A 326 -0.54 -7.92 8.22
CA CYS A 326 0.09 -8.81 7.25
C CYS A 326 -0.81 -9.98 6.92
N ILE A 327 -1.23 -10.76 7.92
CA ILE A 327 -2.03 -11.97 7.72
C ILE A 327 -3.40 -11.62 7.12
N PHE A 328 -4.12 -10.68 7.73
CA PHE A 328 -5.45 -10.31 7.26
C PHE A 328 -5.42 -9.51 5.95
N GLY A 329 -4.34 -8.79 5.67
CA GLY A 329 -4.12 -8.16 4.38
C GLY A 329 -3.95 -9.17 3.24
N ILE A 330 -3.19 -10.25 3.48
CA ILE A 330 -3.09 -11.38 2.53
C ILE A 330 -4.46 -12.00 2.30
N ILE A 331 -5.19 -12.33 3.38
CA ILE A 331 -6.54 -12.91 3.30
C ILE A 331 -7.48 -11.99 2.51
N GLY A 332 -7.49 -10.68 2.80
CA GLY A 332 -8.35 -9.69 2.13
C GLY A 332 -8.06 -9.59 0.63
N GLY A 333 -6.78 -9.53 0.26
CA GLY A 333 -6.36 -9.48 -1.15
C GLY A 333 -6.79 -10.71 -1.95
N PHE A 334 -6.61 -11.91 -1.39
CA PHE A 334 -7.06 -13.16 -2.01
C PHE A 334 -8.59 -13.30 -2.03
N ALA A 335 -9.25 -12.99 -0.91
CA ALA A 335 -10.70 -13.11 -0.80
C ALA A 335 -11.43 -12.23 -1.81
N GLY A 336 -10.99 -10.96 -1.98
CA GLY A 336 -11.56 -10.05 -2.97
C GLY A 336 -11.54 -10.63 -4.38
N GLY A 337 -10.37 -11.13 -4.83
CA GLY A 337 -10.21 -11.76 -6.14
C GLY A 337 -11.05 -13.02 -6.31
N LEU A 338 -10.97 -13.96 -5.34
CA LEU A 338 -11.69 -15.24 -5.40
C LEU A 338 -13.21 -15.06 -5.41
N ILE A 339 -13.73 -14.15 -4.58
CA ILE A 339 -15.17 -13.86 -4.52
C ILE A 339 -15.64 -13.30 -5.88
N SER A 340 -14.87 -12.35 -6.45
CA SER A 340 -15.18 -11.77 -7.75
C SER A 340 -15.26 -12.84 -8.85
N ASP A 341 -14.23 -13.68 -8.94
CA ASP A 341 -14.08 -14.59 -10.07
C ASP A 341 -15.01 -15.83 -9.97
N LYS A 342 -15.16 -16.39 -8.75
CA LYS A 342 -15.96 -17.61 -8.57
C LYS A 342 -17.46 -17.36 -8.41
N GLN A 343 -17.86 -16.28 -7.70
CA GLN A 343 -19.26 -16.04 -7.36
C GLN A 343 -19.94 -15.03 -8.29
N PHE A 344 -19.17 -14.10 -8.86
CA PHE A 344 -19.72 -12.98 -9.63
C PHE A 344 -19.20 -12.88 -11.07
N GLN A 345 -18.65 -13.98 -11.63
CA GLN A 345 -18.21 -14.02 -13.04
C GLN A 345 -17.28 -12.84 -13.41
N SER A 346 -16.34 -12.51 -12.52
CA SER A 346 -15.42 -11.38 -12.65
C SER A 346 -16.08 -10.00 -12.65
N ARG A 347 -17.34 -9.87 -12.22
CA ARG A 347 -17.96 -8.57 -11.96
C ARG A 347 -17.34 -7.96 -10.71
N ARG A 348 -16.94 -6.70 -10.79
CA ARG A 348 -16.21 -6.01 -9.71
C ARG A 348 -17.13 -5.31 -8.70
N GLY A 349 -18.31 -4.88 -9.15
CA GLY A 349 -19.28 -4.16 -8.32
C GLY A 349 -19.82 -4.96 -7.13
N PRO A 350 -20.36 -6.18 -7.33
CA PRO A 350 -20.95 -6.96 -6.26
C PRO A 350 -20.01 -7.24 -5.07
N PRO A 351 -18.78 -7.77 -5.26
CA PRO A 351 -17.87 -8.01 -4.14
C PRO A 351 -17.41 -6.72 -3.48
N ALA A 352 -17.26 -5.61 -4.23
CA ALA A 352 -16.92 -4.32 -3.64
C ALA A 352 -18.06 -3.80 -2.75
N ALA A 353 -19.32 -3.94 -3.17
CA ALA A 353 -20.48 -3.55 -2.37
C ALA A 353 -20.57 -4.38 -1.07
N LEU A 354 -20.33 -5.69 -1.13
CA LEU A 354 -20.29 -6.55 0.04
C LEU A 354 -19.17 -6.14 1.01
N LEU A 355 -17.97 -5.86 0.50
CA LEU A 355 -16.84 -5.44 1.32
C LEU A 355 -17.07 -4.06 1.94
N CYS A 356 -17.64 -3.08 1.21
CA CYS A 356 -17.99 -1.77 1.78
C CYS A 356 -19.10 -1.90 2.84
N GLY A 357 -20.11 -2.73 2.62
CA GLY A 357 -21.15 -3.04 3.60
C GLY A 357 -20.59 -3.72 4.85
N PHE A 358 -19.61 -4.62 4.69
CA PHE A 358 -18.90 -5.23 5.81
C PHE A 358 -18.08 -4.19 6.60
N VAL A 359 -17.40 -3.26 5.93
CA VAL A 359 -16.72 -2.12 6.59
C VAL A 359 -17.71 -1.29 7.39
N LEU A 360 -18.90 -0.99 6.82
CA LEU A 360 -19.95 -0.27 7.53
C LEU A 360 -20.36 -0.99 8.82
N ALA A 361 -20.62 -2.30 8.75
CA ALA A 361 -20.97 -3.09 9.92
C ALA A 361 -19.86 -3.05 10.98
N MET A 362 -18.60 -3.24 10.58
CA MET A 362 -17.46 -3.19 11.50
C MET A 362 -17.25 -1.80 12.11
N ALA A 363 -17.45 -0.73 11.36
CA ALA A 363 -17.36 0.64 11.88
C ALA A 363 -18.45 0.95 12.89
N VAL A 364 -19.68 0.45 12.68
CA VAL A 364 -20.78 0.53 13.66
C VAL A 364 -20.44 -0.26 14.92
N VAL A 365 -19.98 -1.51 14.80
CA VAL A 365 -19.55 -2.33 15.93
C VAL A 365 -18.45 -1.61 16.72
N MET A 366 -17.44 -1.08 16.02
CA MET A 366 -16.35 -0.32 16.65
C MET A 366 -16.88 0.92 17.39
N SER A 367 -17.87 1.64 16.82
CA SER A 367 -18.47 2.81 17.47
C SER A 367 -19.22 2.47 18.75
N LEU A 368 -19.95 1.34 18.78
CA LEU A 368 -20.72 0.90 19.93
C LEU A 368 -19.84 0.42 21.08
N PHE A 369 -18.72 -0.22 20.77
CA PHE A 369 -17.87 -0.87 21.76
C PHE A 369 -16.53 -0.16 22.04
N LEU A 370 -16.31 1.04 21.50
CA LEU A 370 -15.01 1.72 21.44
C LEU A 370 -14.27 1.80 22.79
N PHE A 371 -15.00 2.07 23.86
CA PHE A 371 -14.41 2.20 25.21
C PHE A 371 -14.79 1.07 26.17
N SER A 372 -15.61 0.12 25.73
CA SER A 372 -16.10 -0.97 26.60
C SER A 372 -15.47 -2.33 26.31
N GLN A 373 -15.14 -2.62 25.03
CA GLN A 373 -14.69 -3.93 24.60
C GLN A 373 -13.45 -3.83 23.67
N PRO A 374 -12.25 -3.63 24.20
CA PRO A 374 -11.05 -3.36 23.41
C PRO A 374 -10.69 -4.49 22.43
N ILE A 375 -11.00 -5.75 22.76
CA ILE A 375 -10.78 -6.90 21.88
C ILE A 375 -11.69 -6.82 20.65
N VAL A 376 -12.97 -6.48 20.82
CA VAL A 376 -13.93 -6.31 19.73
C VAL A 376 -13.50 -5.18 18.81
N VAL A 377 -13.07 -4.06 19.39
CA VAL A 377 -12.58 -2.87 18.68
C VAL A 377 -11.32 -3.21 17.86
N GLY A 378 -10.39 -3.95 18.45
CA GLY A 378 -9.16 -4.38 17.76
C GLY A 378 -9.45 -5.26 16.53
N TRP A 379 -10.31 -6.25 16.69
CA TRP A 379 -10.73 -7.09 15.57
C TRP A 379 -11.51 -6.33 14.52
N ALA A 380 -12.42 -5.42 14.91
CA ALA A 380 -13.14 -4.58 13.98
C ALA A 380 -12.18 -3.73 13.13
N ALA A 381 -11.16 -3.14 13.74
CA ALA A 381 -10.13 -2.38 13.03
C ALA A 381 -9.33 -3.24 12.03
N VAL A 382 -8.92 -4.45 12.43
CA VAL A 382 -8.23 -5.41 11.55
C VAL A 382 -9.12 -5.80 10.36
N PHE A 383 -10.40 -6.10 10.59
CA PHE A 383 -11.33 -6.49 9.53
C PHE A 383 -11.67 -5.33 8.59
N ILE A 384 -11.71 -4.08 9.07
CA ILE A 384 -11.84 -2.90 8.20
C ILE A 384 -10.64 -2.80 7.24
N VAL A 385 -9.41 -3.00 7.74
CA VAL A 385 -8.22 -2.99 6.87
C VAL A 385 -8.23 -4.16 5.90
N MET A 386 -8.58 -5.37 6.36
CA MET A 386 -8.72 -6.56 5.51
C MET A 386 -9.67 -6.30 4.34
N ALA A 387 -10.87 -5.81 4.61
CA ALA A 387 -11.87 -5.52 3.59
C ALA A 387 -11.40 -4.42 2.62
N SER A 388 -10.74 -3.37 3.13
CA SER A 388 -10.22 -2.29 2.29
C SER A 388 -9.11 -2.76 1.33
N ILE A 389 -8.25 -3.70 1.75
CA ILE A 389 -7.24 -4.32 0.87
C ILE A 389 -7.94 -5.16 -0.21
N GLY A 390 -9.03 -5.87 0.13
CA GLY A 390 -9.87 -6.56 -0.84
C GLY A 390 -10.47 -5.61 -1.89
N ILE A 391 -10.99 -4.45 -1.46
CA ILE A 391 -11.53 -3.41 -2.36
C ILE A 391 -10.43 -2.91 -3.31
N THR A 392 -9.25 -2.56 -2.78
CA THR A 392 -8.12 -2.09 -3.60
C THR A 392 -7.66 -3.15 -4.61
N SER A 393 -7.60 -4.42 -4.21
CA SER A 393 -7.26 -5.53 -5.12
C SER A 393 -8.24 -5.63 -6.30
N LEU A 394 -9.53 -5.42 -6.05
CA LEU A 394 -10.57 -5.44 -7.08
C LEU A 394 -10.55 -4.22 -7.99
N MET A 395 -10.42 -3.03 -7.43
CA MET A 395 -10.59 -1.77 -8.14
C MET A 395 -9.32 -1.33 -8.86
N SER A 396 -8.19 -1.22 -8.15
CA SER A 396 -6.95 -0.76 -8.76
C SER A 396 -6.20 -1.86 -9.49
N GLY A 397 -6.25 -3.10 -8.99
CA GLY A 397 -5.50 -4.22 -9.54
C GLY A 397 -5.98 -4.70 -10.91
N THR A 398 -7.27 -4.71 -11.15
CA THR A 398 -7.89 -5.31 -12.34
C THR A 398 -8.53 -4.29 -13.27
N ALA A 399 -9.31 -3.36 -12.73
CA ALA A 399 -9.99 -2.36 -13.57
C ALA A 399 -8.99 -1.46 -14.31
N ALA A 400 -7.87 -1.11 -13.70
CA ALA A 400 -6.85 -0.29 -14.33
C ALA A 400 -6.15 -0.98 -15.50
N THR A 401 -5.98 -2.30 -15.45
CA THR A 401 -5.38 -3.06 -16.55
C THR A 401 -6.29 -3.15 -17.75
N ASP A 402 -7.60 -3.11 -17.58
CA ASP A 402 -8.59 -3.17 -18.66
C ASP A 402 -8.57 -1.90 -19.52
N PHE A 403 -8.06 -0.77 -19.00
CA PHE A 403 -8.05 0.53 -19.71
C PHE A 403 -6.69 0.94 -20.25
N GLY A 404 -5.58 0.55 -19.63
CA GLY A 404 -4.25 1.07 -19.94
C GLY A 404 -3.50 0.33 -21.03
N GLY A 405 -3.81 -0.92 -21.26
CA GLY A 405 -3.02 -1.81 -22.10
C GLY A 405 -1.54 -1.86 -21.65
N ARG A 406 -0.70 -2.61 -22.35
CA ARG A 406 0.72 -2.82 -22.02
C ARG A 406 1.55 -1.52 -21.95
N LYS A 407 1.21 -0.53 -22.78
CA LYS A 407 1.98 0.72 -22.92
C LYS A 407 1.66 1.76 -21.84
N ALA A 408 0.45 1.76 -21.29
CA ALA A 408 -0.03 2.78 -20.37
C ALA A 408 -0.57 2.21 -19.04
N THR A 409 -0.24 0.97 -18.71
CA THR A 409 -0.73 0.25 -17.53
C THR A 409 -0.33 0.97 -16.22
N ALA A 410 0.93 1.42 -16.13
CA ALA A 410 1.43 2.13 -14.93
C ALA A 410 0.68 3.45 -14.73
N THR A 411 0.46 4.21 -15.79
CA THR A 411 -0.28 5.49 -15.74
C THR A 411 -1.74 5.28 -15.33
N SER A 412 -2.45 4.34 -15.96
CA SER A 412 -3.88 4.08 -15.66
C SER A 412 -4.09 3.60 -14.24
N MET A 413 -3.28 2.64 -13.79
CA MET A 413 -3.34 2.16 -12.41
C MET A 413 -2.93 3.23 -11.41
N GLY A 414 -1.90 4.02 -11.74
CA GLY A 414 -1.47 5.14 -10.92
C GLY A 414 -2.61 6.13 -10.67
N ILE A 415 -3.40 6.47 -11.71
CA ILE A 415 -4.53 7.38 -11.58
C ILE A 415 -5.57 6.81 -10.61
N VAL A 416 -6.03 5.57 -10.82
CA VAL A 416 -7.04 4.94 -9.95
C VAL A 416 -6.53 4.82 -8.51
N ASN A 417 -5.31 4.32 -8.33
CA ASN A 417 -4.70 4.20 -6.99
C ASN A 417 -4.45 5.58 -6.34
N GLY A 418 -4.24 6.63 -7.15
CA GLY A 418 -4.14 8.01 -6.67
C GLY A 418 -5.37 8.44 -5.86
N PHE A 419 -6.57 8.01 -6.26
CA PHE A 419 -7.80 8.30 -5.51
C PHE A 419 -7.81 7.66 -4.12
N ALA A 420 -7.23 6.47 -3.91
CA ALA A 420 -7.06 5.90 -2.57
C ALA A 420 -6.21 6.81 -1.68
N TYR A 421 -5.15 7.40 -2.25
CA TYR A 421 -4.29 8.32 -1.50
C TYR A 421 -4.92 9.71 -1.30
N VAL A 422 -5.79 10.16 -2.19
CA VAL A 422 -6.68 11.31 -1.92
C VAL A 422 -7.56 11.00 -0.71
N GLY A 423 -8.20 9.83 -0.66
CA GLY A 423 -8.96 9.37 0.50
C GLY A 423 -8.11 9.31 1.78
N SER A 424 -6.86 8.84 1.67
CA SER A 424 -5.90 8.88 2.77
C SER A 424 -5.58 10.29 3.23
N GLY A 425 -5.43 11.25 2.34
CA GLY A 425 -5.24 12.67 2.67
C GLY A 425 -6.45 13.25 3.40
N ILE A 426 -7.65 13.02 2.86
CA ILE A 426 -8.91 13.49 3.47
C ILE A 426 -9.02 12.99 4.92
N GLN A 427 -8.86 11.68 5.16
CA GLN A 427 -8.95 11.15 6.52
C GLN A 427 -7.84 11.67 7.42
N SER A 428 -6.61 11.82 6.91
CA SER A 428 -5.47 12.26 7.70
C SER A 428 -5.66 13.69 8.23
N PHE A 429 -6.04 14.62 7.35
CA PHE A 429 -6.35 15.99 7.75
C PHE A 429 -7.56 16.03 8.69
N SER A 430 -8.67 15.41 8.31
CA SER A 430 -9.90 15.47 9.08
C SER A 430 -9.73 14.85 10.46
N LEU A 431 -9.23 13.60 10.55
CA LEU A 431 -9.03 12.95 11.83
C LEU A 431 -7.91 13.61 12.64
N GLY A 432 -6.86 14.13 12.01
CA GLY A 432 -5.83 14.90 12.70
C GLY A 432 -6.40 16.08 13.48
N PHE A 433 -7.34 16.82 12.88
CA PHE A 433 -8.06 17.93 13.57
C PHE A 433 -9.08 17.43 14.58
N LEU A 434 -9.89 16.42 14.25
CA LEU A 434 -10.93 15.88 15.12
C LEU A 434 -10.36 15.20 16.38
N LEU A 435 -9.17 14.56 16.25
CA LEU A 435 -8.47 13.85 17.32
C LEU A 435 -7.45 14.75 18.06
N ALA A 436 -7.41 16.06 17.77
CA ALA A 436 -6.45 16.98 18.39
C ALA A 436 -6.70 17.19 19.89
N ASN A 437 -7.97 17.12 20.33
CA ASN A 437 -8.36 17.36 21.71
C ASN A 437 -8.19 16.08 22.57
N LYS A 438 -7.50 16.18 23.70
CA LYS A 438 -7.31 15.06 24.62
C LYS A 438 -8.66 14.63 25.27
N GLY A 439 -8.85 13.32 25.36
CA GLY A 439 -9.80 12.72 26.31
C GLY A 439 -11.24 12.49 25.84
N GLY A 440 -11.66 12.85 24.62
CA GLY A 440 -13.07 12.64 24.21
C GLY A 440 -13.29 12.50 22.71
N SER A 441 -12.25 12.78 21.93
CA SER A 441 -12.35 12.88 20.48
C SER A 441 -12.26 11.55 19.71
N TRP A 442 -11.82 10.45 20.39
CA TRP A 442 -11.62 9.15 19.72
C TRP A 442 -12.90 8.51 19.15
N HIS A 443 -14.09 8.93 19.57
CA HIS A 443 -15.35 8.54 18.91
C HIS A 443 -15.36 8.87 17.41
N TRP A 444 -14.64 9.92 17.00
CA TRP A 444 -14.57 10.31 15.61
C TRP A 444 -13.86 9.28 14.72
N LEU A 445 -13.02 8.42 15.27
CA LEU A 445 -12.28 7.42 14.48
C LEU A 445 -13.24 6.48 13.71
N PRO A 446 -14.13 5.71 14.36
CA PRO A 446 -15.10 4.88 13.62
C PRO A 446 -16.21 5.69 12.98
N VAL A 447 -16.72 6.77 13.62
CA VAL A 447 -17.82 7.58 13.09
C VAL A 447 -17.45 8.23 11.76
N PHE A 448 -16.20 8.67 11.59
CA PHE A 448 -15.72 9.25 10.34
C PHE A 448 -15.73 8.23 9.17
N VAL A 449 -15.54 6.96 9.43
CA VAL A 449 -15.55 5.89 8.40
C VAL A 449 -16.96 5.60 7.89
N ILE A 450 -17.99 5.72 8.73
CA ILE A 450 -19.38 5.35 8.43
C ILE A 450 -19.93 6.03 7.15
N PRO A 451 -19.89 7.37 6.99
CA PRO A 451 -20.44 8.01 5.80
C PRO A 451 -19.73 7.56 4.51
N PHE A 452 -18.42 7.36 4.55
CA PHE A 452 -17.68 6.86 3.39
C PHE A 452 -18.03 5.40 3.08
N ALA A 453 -18.31 4.56 4.09
CA ALA A 453 -18.76 3.19 3.88
C ALA A 453 -20.15 3.13 3.23
N ILE A 454 -21.07 4.00 3.63
CA ILE A 454 -22.39 4.15 3.00
C ILE A 454 -22.23 4.60 1.54
N ILE A 455 -21.43 5.63 1.29
CA ILE A 455 -21.19 6.16 -0.06
C ILE A 455 -20.53 5.09 -0.94
N GLY A 456 -19.49 4.42 -0.44
CA GLY A 456 -18.78 3.34 -1.15
C GLY A 456 -19.70 2.19 -1.52
N THR A 457 -20.54 1.73 -0.58
CA THR A 457 -21.55 0.69 -0.83
C THR A 457 -22.53 1.12 -1.93
N PHE A 458 -23.06 2.34 -1.84
CA PHE A 458 -24.01 2.87 -2.83
C PHE A 458 -23.40 2.98 -4.23
N ILE A 459 -22.15 3.47 -4.33
CA ILE A 459 -21.44 3.55 -5.62
C ILE A 459 -21.14 2.16 -6.17
N ALA A 460 -20.72 1.22 -5.33
CA ALA A 460 -20.43 -0.15 -5.75
C ALA A 460 -21.69 -0.88 -6.24
N ILE A 461 -22.87 -0.59 -5.65
CA ILE A 461 -24.16 -1.10 -6.14
C ILE A 461 -24.49 -0.52 -7.52
N LYS A 462 -24.16 0.75 -7.81
CA LYS A 462 -24.39 1.34 -9.14
C LYS A 462 -23.59 0.68 -10.26
N ILE A 463 -22.44 0.08 -9.95
CA ILE A 463 -21.62 -0.67 -10.91
C ILE A 463 -21.83 -2.20 -10.81
N TRP A 464 -22.93 -2.65 -10.18
CA TRP A 464 -23.21 -4.05 -9.92
C TRP A 464 -23.24 -4.92 -11.18
N HIS A 465 -23.82 -4.40 -12.25
CA HIS A 465 -24.00 -5.12 -13.52
C HIS A 465 -22.91 -4.82 -14.55
N ASP A 466 -21.98 -3.91 -14.24
CA ASP A 466 -20.94 -3.55 -15.18
C ASP A 466 -19.91 -4.68 -15.30
N LEU A 467 -19.67 -5.10 -16.54
CA LEU A 467 -18.66 -6.09 -16.89
C LEU A 467 -17.42 -5.39 -17.44
N PRO A 468 -16.21 -5.88 -17.14
CA PRO A 468 -15.00 -5.46 -17.86
C PRO A 468 -15.17 -5.62 -19.36
N ALA A 469 -14.66 -4.67 -20.15
CA ALA A 469 -14.81 -4.67 -21.60
C ALA A 469 -14.28 -5.97 -22.26
N ALA A 470 -13.18 -6.51 -21.74
CA ALA A 470 -12.61 -7.78 -22.19
C ALA A 470 -13.55 -8.97 -21.92
N THR A 471 -14.19 -9.00 -20.75
CA THR A 471 -15.16 -10.06 -20.37
C THR A 471 -16.41 -9.96 -21.23
N ARG A 472 -16.91 -8.75 -21.50
CA ARG A 472 -18.06 -8.53 -22.39
C ARG A 472 -17.78 -9.04 -23.79
N LYS A 473 -16.62 -8.67 -24.36
CA LYS A 473 -16.20 -9.12 -25.70
C LYS A 473 -16.09 -10.64 -25.79
N TYR A 474 -15.56 -11.31 -24.75
CA TYR A 474 -15.47 -12.76 -24.69
C TYR A 474 -16.87 -13.43 -24.66
N ILE A 475 -17.81 -12.88 -23.88
CA ILE A 475 -19.19 -13.38 -23.81
C ILE A 475 -19.86 -13.22 -25.18
N ASP A 476 -19.74 -12.05 -25.81
CA ASP A 476 -20.31 -11.77 -27.13
C ASP A 476 -19.72 -12.71 -28.22
N GLU A 477 -18.42 -13.03 -28.16
CA GLU A 477 -17.76 -13.97 -29.08
C GLU A 477 -18.19 -15.44 -28.84
N VAL A 478 -18.47 -15.83 -27.59
CA VAL A 478 -18.95 -17.19 -27.27
C VAL A 478 -20.43 -17.34 -27.66
N GLU A 479 -21.26 -16.33 -27.39
CA GLU A 479 -22.67 -16.35 -27.81
C GLU A 479 -22.83 -16.37 -29.34
N GLN A 480 -21.99 -15.63 -30.09
CA GLN A 480 -21.97 -15.67 -31.56
C GLN A 480 -21.51 -17.01 -32.14
N LYS A 481 -20.76 -17.84 -31.40
CA LYS A 481 -20.34 -19.17 -31.83
C LYS A 481 -21.35 -20.27 -31.47
N THR A 482 -22.35 -19.95 -30.64
CA THR A 482 -23.37 -20.91 -30.17
C THR A 482 -24.71 -20.75 -30.91
N VAL A 483 -24.83 -19.70 -31.75
CA VAL A 483 -25.90 -19.47 -32.73
C VAL A 483 -25.38 -19.86 -34.13
#